data_20cb6c60d0a928afaa8712116165982e
#
_entry.id   20cb6c60d0a928afaa8712116165982e
#
_cell.length_a   1.000
_cell.length_b   1.000
_cell.length_c   1.000
_cell.angle_alpha   90.00
_cell.angle_beta   90.00
_cell.angle_gamma   90.00
#
_symmetry.space_group_name_H-M   'P 1'
#
loop_
_entity.id
_entity.type
_entity.pdbx_description
1 polymer ?
#
loop_
_entity_poly.entity_id
_entity_poly.type
_entity_poly.pdbx_seq_one_letter_code
_entity_poly.pdbx_strand_id
1 'polypeptide(L)'
;MFILNAIAAFGNWFWGLPILFLIVGGGIYITFRLGFVQFRHFGYICSQTFGKMFAKTGDDEISSFSVACTALASSIGASNIVGVPVAIAMGGPGAIFWVWLIALIGCATKYTEVALGVKYREKNEDGEWVGGPFYYLRGLGGGIGKFLGGFYAIGLMIELIPSLAAQGLSATSQFAIFGVNQVIVGVIIGVLIVLVVAGGLKRIGKVMDIMVPVMAVVYMVGAFIVIFANIGNLIPAIVSIFKYAFAPHAAVGGFAGSTIALALRWGAARGVYSNEAGFGTAPAAHSSADVDHPIRQACWGVFEVTVDTLIVCTVTALAVLASGVWTSEKYEAGALAQAAFNNVFGAFGDYFVAICVFLFVFSTLIACVYYGQRQAEFLFGVKFAKIWRWIYVVFMVVATTGIDLTMMYMITDGFLAAIMIPNMIGCIVLVGQIAELQKEYFNTPGKYYLADVEAKKAKKAAK
;
A
#
# COMPACT_ATOMS: atom_id res chain seq x y z
N MET A 1 -8.37 20.69 20.59
CA MET A 1 -9.20 19.59 21.12
C MET A 1 -10.45 19.34 20.27
N PHE A 2 -11.42 20.28 20.15
CA PHE A 2 -12.68 20.03 19.43
C PHE A 2 -12.49 19.55 17.98
N ILE A 3 -11.66 20.23 17.18
CA ILE A 3 -11.39 19.88 15.78
C ILE A 3 -10.75 18.48 15.68
N LEU A 4 -9.77 18.16 16.52
CA LEU A 4 -9.11 16.86 16.51
C LEU A 4 -10.09 15.73 16.87
N ASN A 5 -10.95 15.95 17.87
CA ASN A 5 -11.99 14.99 18.22
C ASN A 5 -13.01 14.79 17.09
N ALA A 6 -13.36 15.85 16.35
CA ALA A 6 -14.25 15.77 15.20
C ALA A 6 -13.61 14.96 14.05
N ILE A 7 -12.34 15.18 13.75
CA ILE A 7 -11.58 14.41 12.74
C ILE A 7 -11.52 12.92 13.15
N ALA A 8 -11.18 12.63 14.39
CA ALA A 8 -11.15 11.29 14.93
C ALA A 8 -12.53 10.60 14.88
N ALA A 9 -13.59 11.31 15.27
CA ALA A 9 -14.95 10.79 15.22
C ALA A 9 -15.38 10.48 13.77
N PHE A 10 -15.05 11.36 12.81
CA PHE A 10 -15.30 11.12 11.40
C PHE A 10 -14.52 9.91 10.88
N GLY A 11 -13.23 9.80 11.21
CA GLY A 11 -12.42 8.64 10.85
C GLY A 11 -13.03 7.34 11.37
N ASN A 12 -13.32 7.27 12.67
CA ASN A 12 -13.93 6.08 13.29
C ASN A 12 -15.28 5.68 12.66
N TRP A 13 -16.11 6.66 12.31
CA TRP A 13 -17.37 6.41 11.62
C TRP A 13 -17.15 5.93 10.18
N PHE A 14 -16.25 6.57 9.45
CA PHE A 14 -15.99 6.27 8.03
C PHE A 14 -15.36 4.89 7.85
N TRP A 15 -14.39 4.50 8.70
CA TRP A 15 -13.76 3.17 8.68
C TRP A 15 -14.70 2.03 9.13
N GLY A 16 -15.96 2.34 9.39
CA GLY A 16 -17.06 1.38 9.57
C GLY A 16 -17.76 1.05 8.25
N LEU A 17 -19.10 1.21 8.24
CA LEU A 17 -19.94 0.92 7.06
C LEU A 17 -19.63 1.79 5.82
N PRO A 18 -19.37 3.11 5.92
CA PRO A 18 -19.14 3.93 4.73
C PRO A 18 -18.01 3.45 3.84
N ILE A 19 -16.89 3.01 4.42
CA ILE A 19 -15.75 2.49 3.64
C ILE A 19 -16.14 1.23 2.87
N LEU A 20 -16.94 0.34 3.47
CA LEU A 20 -17.40 -0.87 2.82
C LEU A 20 -18.23 -0.53 1.57
N PHE A 21 -19.15 0.44 1.66
CA PHE A 21 -19.93 0.87 0.50
C PHE A 21 -19.08 1.55 -0.56
N LEU A 22 -18.18 2.44 -0.17
CA LEU A 22 -17.40 3.23 -1.11
C LEU A 22 -16.30 2.39 -1.78
N ILE A 23 -15.50 1.65 -1.02
CA ILE A 23 -14.36 0.90 -1.55
C ILE A 23 -14.81 -0.44 -2.13
N VAL A 24 -15.61 -1.20 -1.38
CA VAL A 24 -16.06 -2.51 -1.85
C VAL A 24 -17.08 -2.35 -2.96
N GLY A 25 -18.12 -1.54 -2.75
CA GLY A 25 -19.15 -1.28 -3.76
C GLY A 25 -18.58 -0.60 -5.01
N GLY A 26 -17.76 0.45 -4.83
CA GLY A 26 -17.08 1.13 -5.94
C GLY A 26 -16.10 0.21 -6.66
N GLY A 27 -15.31 -0.57 -5.94
CA GLY A 27 -14.36 -1.52 -6.52
C GLY A 27 -15.03 -2.68 -7.26
N ILE A 28 -16.17 -3.17 -6.76
CA ILE A 28 -17.02 -4.15 -7.48
C ILE A 28 -17.53 -3.53 -8.79
N TYR A 29 -18.09 -2.32 -8.73
CA TYR A 29 -18.54 -1.61 -9.94
C TYR A 29 -17.41 -1.45 -10.96
N ILE A 30 -16.23 -1.01 -10.54
CA ILE A 30 -15.03 -0.88 -11.37
C ILE A 30 -14.64 -2.24 -11.98
N THR A 31 -14.65 -3.32 -11.18
CA THR A 31 -14.35 -4.68 -11.64
C THR A 31 -15.28 -5.12 -12.76
N PHE A 32 -16.59 -4.89 -12.61
CA PHE A 32 -17.58 -5.19 -13.67
C PHE A 32 -17.37 -4.32 -14.91
N ARG A 33 -17.12 -3.02 -14.77
CA ARG A 33 -16.89 -2.09 -15.88
C ARG A 33 -15.66 -2.44 -16.69
N LEU A 34 -14.61 -2.97 -16.06
CA LEU A 34 -13.37 -3.42 -16.70
C LEU A 34 -13.40 -4.88 -17.14
N GLY A 35 -14.55 -5.57 -17.01
CA GLY A 35 -14.72 -6.96 -17.44
C GLY A 35 -13.78 -7.93 -16.72
N PHE A 36 -13.59 -7.75 -15.40
CA PHE A 36 -12.75 -8.61 -14.54
C PHE A 36 -11.29 -8.69 -15.01
N VAL A 37 -10.71 -7.57 -15.39
CA VAL A 37 -9.36 -7.47 -16.00
C VAL A 37 -8.30 -8.20 -15.17
N GLN A 38 -8.36 -8.09 -13.85
CA GLN A 38 -7.43 -8.72 -12.89
C GLN A 38 -7.46 -10.26 -12.93
N PHE A 39 -8.55 -10.87 -13.39
CA PHE A 39 -8.66 -12.31 -13.59
C PHE A 39 -8.43 -12.70 -15.05
N ARG A 40 -9.14 -12.01 -15.95
CA ARG A 40 -9.15 -12.33 -17.38
C ARG A 40 -7.78 -12.19 -18.04
N HIS A 41 -7.01 -11.19 -17.62
CA HIS A 41 -5.69 -10.88 -18.16
C HIS A 41 -4.55 -11.14 -17.17
N PHE A 42 -4.78 -11.88 -16.08
CA PHE A 42 -3.78 -12.09 -15.01
C PHE A 42 -2.46 -12.66 -15.54
N GLY A 43 -2.49 -13.67 -16.39
CA GLY A 43 -1.27 -14.23 -16.98
C GLY A 43 -0.47 -13.21 -17.82
N TYR A 44 -1.16 -12.31 -18.52
CA TYR A 44 -0.50 -11.21 -19.23
C TYR A 44 0.08 -10.19 -18.25
N ILE A 45 -0.70 -9.80 -17.25
CA ILE A 45 -0.25 -8.88 -16.19
C ILE A 45 1.05 -9.41 -15.55
N CYS A 46 1.08 -10.68 -15.15
CA CYS A 46 2.30 -11.31 -14.62
C CYS A 46 3.46 -11.27 -15.62
N SER A 47 3.21 -11.43 -16.90
CA SER A 47 4.26 -11.36 -17.93
C SER A 47 4.82 -9.95 -18.14
N GLN A 48 4.00 -8.91 -17.93
CA GLN A 48 4.40 -7.50 -18.05
C GLN A 48 5.07 -6.98 -16.78
N THR A 49 4.83 -7.60 -15.65
CA THR A 49 5.35 -7.21 -14.33
C THR A 49 6.52 -8.11 -13.92
N PHE A 50 6.26 -9.29 -13.35
CA PHE A 50 7.31 -10.24 -12.96
C PHE A 50 8.26 -10.60 -14.12
N GLY A 51 7.72 -10.76 -15.33
CA GLY A 51 8.51 -11.09 -16.52
C GLY A 51 9.41 -9.97 -17.05
N LYS A 52 9.16 -8.72 -16.62
CA LYS A 52 9.92 -7.54 -17.05
C LYS A 52 10.59 -6.76 -15.90
N MET A 53 10.62 -7.31 -14.69
CA MET A 53 11.23 -6.68 -13.51
C MET A 53 12.66 -6.21 -13.76
N PHE A 54 13.44 -6.99 -14.52
CA PHE A 54 14.84 -6.72 -14.81
C PHE A 54 15.07 -6.29 -16.27
N ALA A 55 14.04 -5.81 -16.96
CA ALA A 55 14.19 -5.27 -18.29
C ALA A 55 15.05 -3.99 -18.24
N LYS A 56 16.05 -3.90 -19.10
CA LYS A 56 16.89 -2.70 -19.21
C LYS A 56 16.05 -1.55 -19.75
N THR A 57 16.11 -0.43 -19.05
CA THR A 57 15.54 0.86 -19.44
C THR A 57 16.69 1.78 -19.87
N GLY A 58 16.41 2.79 -20.68
CA GLY A 58 17.42 3.80 -21.04
C GLY A 58 17.97 4.53 -19.82
N ASP A 59 19.18 5.04 -19.86
CA ASP A 59 19.87 5.66 -18.72
C ASP A 59 19.11 6.88 -18.15
N ASP A 60 18.33 7.55 -19.00
CA ASP A 60 17.54 8.73 -18.63
C ASP A 60 16.06 8.44 -18.33
N GLU A 61 15.58 7.24 -18.63
CA GLU A 61 14.20 6.83 -18.46
C GLU A 61 13.93 6.30 -17.03
N ILE A 62 12.74 6.55 -16.53
CA ILE A 62 12.27 5.97 -15.25
C ILE A 62 11.48 4.71 -15.56
N SER A 63 12.01 3.56 -15.14
CA SER A 63 11.40 2.28 -15.44
C SER A 63 10.06 2.08 -14.73
N SER A 64 9.15 1.32 -15.36
CA SER A 64 7.90 0.91 -14.73
C SER A 64 8.11 0.15 -13.42
N PHE A 65 9.19 -0.65 -13.33
CA PHE A 65 9.54 -1.37 -12.11
C PHE A 65 9.98 -0.43 -10.99
N SER A 66 10.80 0.57 -11.31
CA SER A 66 11.30 1.54 -10.33
C SER A 66 10.17 2.35 -9.68
N VAL A 67 9.19 2.80 -10.48
CA VAL A 67 8.04 3.50 -9.92
C VAL A 67 7.10 2.54 -9.16
N ALA A 68 6.95 1.30 -9.60
CA ALA A 68 6.20 0.28 -8.87
C ALA A 68 6.86 -0.07 -7.53
N CYS A 69 8.20 -0.19 -7.47
CA CYS A 69 8.92 -0.34 -6.20
C CYS A 69 8.73 0.88 -5.29
N THR A 70 8.69 2.09 -5.84
CA THR A 70 8.41 3.31 -5.06
C THR A 70 6.98 3.28 -4.50
N ALA A 71 6.00 2.82 -5.28
CA ALA A 71 4.62 2.68 -4.83
C ALA A 71 4.46 1.52 -3.83
N LEU A 72 5.11 0.37 -4.08
CA LEU A 72 5.17 -0.74 -3.12
C LEU A 72 5.83 -0.33 -1.79
N ALA A 73 6.81 0.56 -1.83
CA ALA A 73 7.45 1.06 -0.62
C ALA A 73 6.47 1.78 0.32
N SER A 74 5.41 2.43 -0.21
CA SER A 74 4.37 3.03 0.63
C SER A 74 3.40 1.99 1.18
N SER A 75 3.06 0.98 0.39
CA SER A 75 2.10 -0.07 0.77
C SER A 75 2.71 -1.11 1.71
N ILE A 76 3.90 -1.65 1.36
CA ILE A 76 4.61 -2.63 2.20
C ILE A 76 5.26 -1.91 3.39
N GLY A 77 4.50 -1.78 4.46
CA GLY A 77 4.89 -1.07 5.68
C GLY A 77 4.65 -1.89 6.95
N ALA A 78 4.57 -1.19 8.08
CA ALA A 78 4.27 -1.83 9.37
C ALA A 78 2.94 -2.61 9.34
N SER A 79 1.97 -2.21 8.51
CA SER A 79 0.66 -2.86 8.44
C SER A 79 0.73 -4.32 8.01
N ASN A 80 1.68 -4.70 7.16
CA ASN A 80 1.85 -6.09 6.71
C ASN A 80 2.33 -7.02 7.83
N ILE A 81 3.10 -6.50 8.77
CA ILE A 81 3.67 -7.28 9.90
C ILE A 81 2.82 -7.14 11.16
N VAL A 82 2.29 -5.95 11.43
CA VAL A 82 1.54 -5.64 12.66
C VAL A 82 0.04 -5.60 12.41
N GLY A 83 -0.41 -5.04 11.28
CA GLY A 83 -1.84 -4.86 10.99
C GLY A 83 -2.57 -6.16 10.69
N VAL A 84 -1.93 -7.12 10.04
CA VAL A 84 -2.52 -8.45 9.75
C VAL A 84 -2.80 -9.22 11.04
N PRO A 85 -1.87 -9.33 12.00
CA PRO A 85 -2.15 -9.88 13.32
C PRO A 85 -3.29 -9.19 14.06
N VAL A 86 -3.37 -7.85 13.98
CA VAL A 86 -4.50 -7.10 14.56
C VAL A 86 -5.83 -7.50 13.91
N ALA A 87 -5.87 -7.72 12.58
CA ALA A 87 -7.08 -8.22 11.93
C ALA A 87 -7.49 -9.61 12.46
N ILE A 88 -6.52 -10.50 12.69
CA ILE A 88 -6.77 -11.83 13.28
C ILE A 88 -7.28 -11.71 14.73
N ALA A 89 -6.65 -10.86 15.54
CA ALA A 89 -7.03 -10.68 16.93
C ALA A 89 -8.44 -10.10 17.10
N MET A 90 -8.79 -9.12 16.28
CA MET A 90 -10.05 -8.38 16.41
C MET A 90 -11.20 -8.97 15.56
N GLY A 91 -10.88 -9.59 14.45
CA GLY A 91 -11.85 -10.15 13.50
C GLY A 91 -11.85 -11.68 13.42
N GLY A 92 -10.96 -12.34 14.17
CA GLY A 92 -10.73 -13.77 14.08
C GLY A 92 -10.00 -14.19 12.80
N PRO A 93 -9.68 -15.49 12.64
CA PRO A 93 -9.01 -16.01 11.43
C PRO A 93 -9.75 -15.68 10.13
N GLY A 94 -11.08 -15.62 10.18
CA GLY A 94 -11.95 -15.29 9.04
C GLY A 94 -11.72 -13.91 8.45
N ALA A 95 -11.14 -12.97 9.20
CA ALA A 95 -10.77 -11.66 8.67
C ALA A 95 -9.82 -11.75 7.47
N ILE A 96 -8.97 -12.78 7.42
CA ILE A 96 -8.01 -12.96 6.33
C ILE A 96 -8.70 -13.30 5.00
N PHE A 97 -9.79 -14.05 5.01
CA PHE A 97 -10.63 -14.27 3.83
C PHE A 97 -11.11 -12.92 3.24
N TRP A 98 -11.56 -12.03 4.10
CA TRP A 98 -12.04 -10.71 3.69
C TRP A 98 -10.90 -9.79 3.23
N VAL A 99 -9.69 -9.91 3.81
CA VAL A 99 -8.49 -9.26 3.29
C VAL A 99 -8.23 -9.68 1.83
N TRP A 100 -8.30 -10.99 1.53
CA TRP A 100 -8.12 -11.49 0.17
C TRP A 100 -9.20 -10.99 -0.80
N LEU A 101 -10.46 -11.03 -0.39
CA LEU A 101 -11.56 -10.57 -1.25
C LEU A 101 -11.42 -9.09 -1.58
N ILE A 102 -11.09 -8.28 -0.59
CA ILE A 102 -10.86 -6.85 -0.75
C ILE A 102 -9.64 -6.58 -1.65
N ALA A 103 -8.57 -7.35 -1.52
CA ALA A 103 -7.41 -7.22 -2.39
C ALA A 103 -7.76 -7.55 -3.86
N LEU A 104 -8.53 -8.61 -4.11
CA LEU A 104 -8.98 -8.98 -5.46
C LEU A 104 -9.83 -7.86 -6.10
N ILE A 105 -10.71 -7.24 -5.33
CA ILE A 105 -11.50 -6.07 -5.76
C ILE A 105 -10.57 -4.86 -5.93
N GLY A 106 -9.67 -4.63 -4.98
CA GLY A 106 -8.69 -3.56 -4.96
C GLY A 106 -7.75 -3.56 -6.17
N CYS A 107 -7.45 -4.74 -6.73
CA CYS A 107 -6.68 -4.84 -7.98
C CYS A 107 -7.30 -4.02 -9.13
N ALA A 108 -8.62 -4.07 -9.32
CA ALA A 108 -9.29 -3.29 -10.35
C ALA A 108 -9.32 -1.79 -10.03
N THR A 109 -9.46 -1.43 -8.75
CA THR A 109 -9.38 -0.04 -8.28
C THR A 109 -8.00 0.53 -8.53
N LYS A 110 -6.95 -0.15 -8.06
CA LYS A 110 -5.56 0.27 -8.25
C LYS A 110 -5.17 0.35 -9.73
N TYR A 111 -5.61 -0.62 -10.54
CA TYR A 111 -5.45 -0.57 -12.00
C TYR A 111 -6.05 0.71 -12.59
N THR A 112 -7.26 1.08 -12.16
CA THR A 112 -7.95 2.30 -12.61
C THR A 112 -7.20 3.55 -12.17
N GLU A 113 -6.79 3.63 -10.90
CA GLU A 113 -6.02 4.74 -10.34
C GLU A 113 -4.74 4.99 -11.13
N VAL A 114 -3.95 3.92 -11.35
CA VAL A 114 -2.69 4.01 -12.09
C VAL A 114 -2.92 4.43 -13.54
N ALA A 115 -3.92 3.82 -14.22
CA ALA A 115 -4.26 4.19 -15.59
C ALA A 115 -4.69 5.67 -15.72
N LEU A 116 -5.52 6.15 -14.78
CA LEU A 116 -5.93 7.56 -14.73
C LEU A 116 -4.72 8.47 -14.45
N GLY A 117 -3.84 8.09 -13.52
CA GLY A 117 -2.63 8.84 -13.22
C GLY A 117 -1.74 9.06 -14.44
N VAL A 118 -1.52 8.00 -15.23
CA VAL A 118 -0.73 8.09 -16.47
C VAL A 118 -1.50 8.82 -17.59
N LYS A 119 -2.81 8.62 -17.71
CA LYS A 119 -3.63 9.30 -18.73
C LYS A 119 -3.66 10.81 -18.56
N TYR A 120 -3.78 11.28 -17.33
CA TYR A 120 -3.94 12.69 -16.99
C TYR A 120 -2.65 13.36 -16.51
N ARG A 121 -1.49 12.70 -16.70
CA ARG A 121 -0.19 13.28 -16.34
C ARG A 121 0.16 14.49 -17.19
N GLU A 122 0.88 15.41 -16.59
CA GLU A 122 1.39 16.62 -17.23
C GLU A 122 2.91 16.71 -17.02
N LYS A 123 3.60 17.58 -17.75
CA LYS A 123 5.00 17.89 -17.45
C LYS A 123 5.08 19.12 -16.55
N ASN A 124 5.87 19.02 -15.48
CA ASN A 124 6.16 20.14 -14.60
C ASN A 124 7.20 21.10 -15.19
N GLU A 125 7.55 22.15 -14.42
CA GLU A 125 8.54 23.15 -14.81
C GLU A 125 9.96 22.55 -15.02
N ASP A 126 10.28 21.44 -14.36
CA ASP A 126 11.57 20.73 -14.52
C ASP A 126 11.51 19.69 -15.67
N GLY A 127 10.37 19.59 -16.41
CA GLY A 127 10.17 18.66 -17.52
C GLY A 127 9.85 17.22 -17.11
N GLU A 128 9.65 16.95 -15.81
CA GLU A 128 9.28 15.65 -15.28
C GLU A 128 7.79 15.37 -15.46
N TRP A 129 7.42 14.11 -15.70
CA TRP A 129 6.04 13.68 -15.66
C TRP A 129 5.48 13.67 -14.24
N VAL A 130 4.35 14.34 -14.04
CA VAL A 130 3.63 14.44 -12.77
C VAL A 130 2.16 14.13 -12.98
N GLY A 131 1.54 13.44 -12.03
CA GLY A 131 0.13 13.05 -12.10
C GLY A 131 -0.38 12.59 -10.75
N GLY A 132 -1.62 12.09 -10.73
CA GLY A 132 -2.28 11.62 -9.52
C GLY A 132 -3.74 12.09 -9.46
N PRO A 133 -4.46 11.83 -8.35
CA PRO A 133 -5.86 12.23 -8.19
C PRO A 133 -6.11 13.71 -8.44
N PHE A 134 -5.24 14.57 -7.94
CA PHE A 134 -5.32 16.02 -8.11
C PHE A 134 -5.23 16.48 -9.57
N TYR A 135 -4.71 15.67 -10.48
CA TYR A 135 -4.76 15.90 -11.93
C TYR A 135 -6.02 15.29 -12.56
N TYR A 136 -6.28 13.98 -12.35
CA TYR A 136 -7.38 13.34 -13.05
C TYR A 136 -8.78 13.74 -12.52
N LEU A 137 -8.89 14.20 -11.28
CA LEU A 137 -10.14 14.75 -10.77
C LEU A 137 -10.58 15.99 -11.54
N ARG A 138 -9.67 16.74 -12.15
CA ARG A 138 -10.01 17.82 -13.09
C ARG A 138 -10.79 17.29 -14.31
N GLY A 139 -10.59 16.03 -14.68
CA GLY A 139 -11.32 15.34 -15.75
C GLY A 139 -12.81 15.16 -15.49
N LEU A 140 -13.28 15.37 -14.26
CA LEU A 140 -14.71 15.44 -13.92
C LEU A 140 -15.38 16.71 -14.50
N GLY A 141 -14.56 17.70 -14.90
CA GLY A 141 -15.01 18.94 -15.54
C GLY A 141 -15.50 20.00 -14.55
N GLY A 142 -15.57 21.23 -15.04
CA GLY A 142 -16.11 22.38 -14.32
C GLY A 142 -15.42 22.75 -13.01
N GLY A 143 -16.14 23.43 -12.13
CA GLY A 143 -15.65 23.83 -10.80
C GLY A 143 -15.51 22.66 -9.84
N ILE A 144 -16.35 21.63 -9.97
CA ILE A 144 -16.35 20.45 -9.09
C ILE A 144 -15.03 19.68 -9.20
N GLY A 145 -14.57 19.42 -10.43
CA GLY A 145 -13.31 18.70 -10.64
C GLY A 145 -12.09 19.44 -10.07
N LYS A 146 -12.04 20.76 -10.23
CA LYS A 146 -10.99 21.61 -9.66
C LYS A 146 -11.05 21.60 -8.12
N PHE A 147 -12.25 21.72 -7.55
CA PHE A 147 -12.44 21.68 -6.09
C PHE A 147 -12.00 20.33 -5.51
N LEU A 148 -12.46 19.21 -6.07
CA LEU A 148 -12.12 17.87 -5.58
C LEU A 148 -10.62 17.58 -5.72
N GLY A 149 -9.99 18.01 -6.83
CA GLY A 149 -8.55 17.88 -7.01
C GLY A 149 -7.74 18.68 -5.99
N GLY A 150 -8.13 19.94 -5.73
CA GLY A 150 -7.52 20.78 -4.70
C GLY A 150 -7.75 20.24 -3.30
N PHE A 151 -8.97 19.80 -2.98
CA PHE A 151 -9.31 19.20 -1.69
C PHE A 151 -8.47 17.94 -1.43
N TYR A 152 -8.34 17.05 -2.43
CA TYR A 152 -7.49 15.86 -2.32
C TYR A 152 -6.03 16.25 -2.06
N ALA A 153 -5.49 17.20 -2.84
CA ALA A 153 -4.10 17.61 -2.71
C ALA A 153 -3.79 18.21 -1.33
N ILE A 154 -4.64 19.11 -0.83
CA ILE A 154 -4.51 19.69 0.51
C ILE A 154 -4.64 18.60 1.58
N GLY A 155 -5.66 17.74 1.43
CA GLY A 155 -5.94 16.68 2.39
C GLY A 155 -4.76 15.71 2.54
N LEU A 156 -4.20 15.22 1.44
CA LEU A 156 -3.05 14.31 1.48
C LEU A 156 -1.78 15.03 1.96
N MET A 157 -1.56 16.29 1.53
CA MET A 157 -0.41 17.07 1.98
C MET A 157 -0.38 17.23 3.51
N ILE A 158 -1.54 17.43 4.13
CA ILE A 158 -1.66 17.57 5.59
C ILE A 158 -1.64 16.21 6.28
N GLU A 159 -2.32 15.20 5.72
CA GLU A 159 -2.39 13.85 6.25
C GLU A 159 -1.00 13.24 6.46
N LEU A 160 -0.10 13.46 5.52
CA LEU A 160 1.25 12.90 5.58
C LEU A 160 2.09 13.43 6.75
N ILE A 161 1.70 14.54 7.40
CA ILE A 161 2.40 15.03 8.61
C ILE A 161 2.21 14.04 9.79
N PRO A 162 0.98 13.76 10.26
CA PRO A 162 0.76 12.78 11.32
C PRO A 162 1.10 11.36 10.91
N SER A 163 0.91 11.00 9.63
CA SER A 163 1.24 9.68 9.09
C SER A 163 2.74 9.38 9.21
N LEU A 164 3.60 10.28 8.75
CA LEU A 164 5.06 10.16 8.87
C LEU A 164 5.53 10.20 10.33
N ALA A 165 4.88 10.99 11.17
CA ALA A 165 5.14 11.02 12.61
C ALA A 165 4.83 9.66 13.26
N ALA A 166 3.67 9.08 12.99
CA ALA A 166 3.27 7.77 13.51
C ALA A 166 4.17 6.64 13.01
N GLN A 167 4.53 6.65 11.74
CA GLN A 167 5.43 5.67 11.16
C GLN A 167 6.85 5.81 11.71
N GLY A 168 7.37 7.03 11.86
CA GLY A 168 8.66 7.30 12.48
C GLY A 168 8.73 6.79 13.93
N LEU A 169 7.68 7.05 14.72
CA LEU A 169 7.54 6.50 16.08
C LEU A 169 7.52 4.98 16.07
N SER A 170 6.75 4.37 15.17
CA SER A 170 6.68 2.92 15.04
C SER A 170 8.03 2.30 14.68
N ALA A 171 8.81 2.93 13.78
CA ALA A 171 10.13 2.48 13.44
C ALA A 171 11.13 2.60 14.60
N THR A 172 11.14 3.76 15.27
CA THR A 172 12.09 4.03 16.35
C THR A 172 11.81 3.20 17.60
N SER A 173 10.54 2.90 17.89
CA SER A 173 10.16 2.03 19.01
C SER A 173 10.69 0.61 18.89
N GLN A 174 10.88 0.10 17.67
CA GLN A 174 11.48 -1.22 17.46
C GLN A 174 12.93 -1.30 17.95
N PHE A 175 13.64 -0.17 17.98
CA PHE A 175 15.02 -0.11 18.46
C PHE A 175 15.15 -0.06 20.00
N ALA A 176 14.05 0.03 20.73
CA ALA A 176 14.05 -0.03 22.19
C ALA A 176 14.66 -1.35 22.70
N ILE A 177 14.48 -2.46 21.97
CA ILE A 177 15.07 -3.77 22.32
C ILE A 177 16.60 -3.76 22.26
N PHE A 178 17.20 -2.82 21.51
CA PHE A 178 18.65 -2.64 21.44
C PHE A 178 19.18 -1.65 22.51
N GLY A 179 18.31 -1.10 23.34
CA GLY A 179 18.66 -0.09 24.33
C GLY A 179 19.04 1.28 23.75
N VAL A 180 18.70 1.55 22.48
CA VAL A 180 19.04 2.79 21.80
C VAL A 180 17.93 3.84 22.03
N ASN A 181 18.33 5.09 22.28
CA ASN A 181 17.39 6.18 22.45
C ASN A 181 16.61 6.47 21.15
N GLN A 182 15.28 6.51 21.24
CA GLN A 182 14.40 6.69 20.08
C GLN A 182 14.67 7.98 19.29
N VAL A 183 15.04 9.07 19.97
CA VAL A 183 15.36 10.35 19.32
C VAL A 183 16.61 10.23 18.45
N ILE A 184 17.64 9.52 18.93
CA ILE A 184 18.87 9.28 18.17
C ILE A 184 18.55 8.48 16.92
N VAL A 185 17.75 7.41 17.05
CA VAL A 185 17.30 6.61 15.90
C VAL A 185 16.48 7.48 14.93
N GLY A 186 15.55 8.30 15.43
CA GLY A 186 14.76 9.23 14.63
C GLY A 186 15.60 10.21 13.83
N VAL A 187 16.64 10.79 14.44
CA VAL A 187 17.59 11.67 13.74
C VAL A 187 18.36 10.93 12.65
N ILE A 188 18.84 9.71 12.93
CA ILE A 188 19.53 8.89 11.93
C ILE A 188 18.62 8.58 10.75
N ILE A 189 17.37 8.16 11.02
CA ILE A 189 16.35 7.92 9.98
C ILE A 189 16.12 9.19 9.16
N GLY A 190 15.95 10.34 9.83
CA GLY A 190 15.76 11.64 9.17
C GLY A 190 16.90 12.00 8.23
N VAL A 191 18.15 11.82 8.66
CA VAL A 191 19.34 12.06 7.83
C VAL A 191 19.35 11.11 6.61
N LEU A 192 19.06 9.84 6.80
CA LEU A 192 19.01 8.87 5.70
C LEU A 192 17.93 9.21 4.69
N ILE A 193 16.73 9.63 5.14
CA ILE A 193 15.64 10.09 4.26
C ILE A 193 16.10 11.32 3.46
N VAL A 194 16.73 12.30 4.12
CA VAL A 194 17.27 13.49 3.45
C VAL A 194 18.23 13.10 2.33
N LEU A 195 19.17 12.20 2.61
CA LEU A 195 20.15 11.74 1.62
C LEU A 195 19.52 11.09 0.40
N VAL A 196 18.44 10.30 0.60
CA VAL A 196 17.75 9.63 -0.51
C VAL A 196 16.88 10.62 -1.28
N VAL A 197 15.99 11.36 -0.57
CA VAL A 197 14.99 12.23 -1.19
C VAL A 197 15.60 13.45 -1.85
N ALA A 198 16.75 13.96 -1.37
CA ALA A 198 17.45 15.09 -1.99
C ALA A 198 17.83 14.83 -3.46
N GLY A 199 18.07 13.57 -3.84
CA GLY A 199 18.40 13.17 -5.20
C GLY A 199 17.21 13.03 -6.16
N GLY A 200 15.99 13.35 -5.70
CA GLY A 200 14.77 13.28 -6.53
C GLY A 200 14.33 11.85 -6.84
N LEU A 201 13.33 11.73 -7.73
CA LEU A 201 12.69 10.46 -8.04
C LEU A 201 13.66 9.40 -8.61
N LYS A 202 14.62 9.79 -9.44
CA LYS A 202 15.63 8.86 -9.98
C LYS A 202 16.45 8.17 -8.87
N ARG A 203 16.83 8.91 -7.81
CA ARG A 203 17.54 8.33 -6.66
C ARG A 203 16.63 7.49 -5.79
N ILE A 204 15.42 7.98 -5.51
CA ILE A 204 14.40 7.23 -4.78
C ILE A 204 14.16 5.89 -5.48
N GLY A 205 13.90 5.90 -6.79
CA GLY A 205 13.71 4.69 -7.57
C GLY A 205 14.86 3.70 -7.45
N LYS A 206 16.12 4.15 -7.67
CA LYS A 206 17.30 3.29 -7.53
C LYS A 206 17.45 2.64 -6.15
N VAL A 207 17.09 3.35 -5.09
CA VAL A 207 17.11 2.79 -3.72
C VAL A 207 15.98 1.79 -3.55
N MET A 208 14.76 2.10 -4.02
CA MET A 208 13.60 1.24 -3.91
C MET A 208 13.70 -0.02 -4.75
N ASP A 209 14.34 0.04 -5.93
CA ASP A 209 14.59 -1.11 -6.82
C ASP A 209 15.34 -2.26 -6.12
N ILE A 210 16.17 -1.92 -5.14
CA ILE A 210 16.95 -2.90 -4.38
C ILE A 210 16.26 -3.18 -3.03
N MET A 211 15.89 -2.11 -2.32
CA MET A 211 15.43 -2.22 -0.93
C MET A 211 14.10 -2.97 -0.83
N VAL A 212 13.13 -2.66 -1.69
CA VAL A 212 11.78 -3.26 -1.62
C VAL A 212 11.81 -4.77 -1.90
N PRO A 213 12.43 -5.28 -2.99
CA PRO A 213 12.54 -6.71 -3.19
C PRO A 213 13.34 -7.41 -2.08
N VAL A 214 14.46 -6.83 -1.63
CA VAL A 214 15.29 -7.43 -0.59
C VAL A 214 14.55 -7.53 0.74
N MET A 215 13.90 -6.46 1.20
CA MET A 215 13.16 -6.48 2.46
C MET A 215 11.99 -7.47 2.43
N ALA A 216 11.25 -7.53 1.30
CA ALA A 216 10.15 -8.46 1.11
C ALA A 216 10.63 -9.91 1.12
N VAL A 217 11.71 -10.23 0.39
CA VAL A 217 12.28 -11.59 0.35
C VAL A 217 12.80 -12.01 1.72
N VAL A 218 13.56 -11.15 2.41
CA VAL A 218 14.10 -11.46 3.76
C VAL A 218 12.97 -11.77 4.72
N TYR A 219 11.94 -10.93 4.76
CA TYR A 219 10.77 -11.15 5.60
C TYR A 219 10.04 -12.45 5.25
N MET A 220 9.75 -12.68 3.96
CA MET A 220 9.06 -13.88 3.50
C MET A 220 9.83 -15.15 3.83
N VAL A 221 11.16 -15.16 3.66
CA VAL A 221 11.99 -16.32 4.02
C VAL A 221 11.86 -16.64 5.50
N GLY A 222 11.96 -15.63 6.38
CA GLY A 222 11.75 -15.81 7.80
C GLY A 222 10.36 -16.34 8.14
N ALA A 223 9.32 -15.78 7.53
CA ALA A 223 7.94 -16.20 7.74
C ALA A 223 7.66 -17.62 7.20
N PHE A 224 8.24 -17.99 6.06
CA PHE A 224 8.17 -19.39 5.57
C PHE A 224 8.84 -20.36 6.53
N ILE A 225 9.97 -20.01 7.14
CA ILE A 225 10.61 -20.86 8.16
C ILE A 225 9.65 -21.07 9.34
N VAL A 226 8.95 -20.01 9.80
CA VAL A 226 7.92 -20.13 10.85
C VAL A 226 6.79 -21.07 10.43
N ILE A 227 6.28 -20.92 9.19
CA ILE A 227 5.21 -21.77 8.64
C ILE A 227 5.68 -23.24 8.57
N PHE A 228 6.86 -23.51 8.04
CA PHE A 228 7.39 -24.86 7.90
C PHE A 228 7.70 -25.52 9.24
N ALA A 229 8.18 -24.76 10.23
CA ALA A 229 8.36 -25.24 11.60
C ALA A 229 7.03 -25.66 12.25
N ASN A 230 5.90 -25.08 11.78
CA ASN A 230 4.54 -25.39 12.27
C ASN A 230 3.69 -26.06 11.19
N ILE A 231 4.26 -26.82 10.26
CA ILE A 231 3.59 -27.36 9.06
C ILE A 231 2.36 -28.22 9.42
N GLY A 232 2.37 -28.91 10.54
CA GLY A 232 1.23 -29.69 11.03
C GLY A 232 -0.03 -28.88 11.29
N ASN A 233 0.14 -27.58 11.57
CA ASN A 233 -0.98 -26.67 11.84
C ASN A 233 -1.38 -25.85 10.61
N LEU A 234 -0.68 -25.97 9.49
CA LEU A 234 -0.92 -25.16 8.29
C LEU A 234 -2.32 -25.43 7.70
N ILE A 235 -2.71 -26.68 7.55
CA ILE A 235 -4.04 -27.04 7.02
C ILE A 235 -5.16 -26.60 7.97
N PRO A 236 -5.10 -26.87 9.29
CA PRO A 236 -6.03 -26.28 10.26
C PRO A 236 -6.12 -24.75 10.20
N ALA A 237 -4.99 -24.04 10.03
CA ALA A 237 -4.96 -22.59 9.89
C ALA A 237 -5.73 -22.14 8.64
N ILE A 238 -5.46 -22.74 7.47
CA ILE A 238 -6.18 -22.43 6.22
C ILE A 238 -7.68 -22.72 6.37
N VAL A 239 -8.06 -23.88 6.91
CA VAL A 239 -9.46 -24.23 7.14
C VAL A 239 -10.15 -23.22 8.07
N SER A 240 -9.45 -22.73 9.09
CA SER A 240 -9.99 -21.74 10.02
C SER A 240 -10.31 -20.41 9.32
N ILE A 241 -9.51 -19.97 8.35
CA ILE A 241 -9.75 -18.75 7.55
C ILE A 241 -11.10 -18.87 6.84
N PHE A 242 -11.34 -19.95 6.12
CA PHE A 242 -12.61 -20.15 5.38
C PHE A 242 -13.80 -20.37 6.32
N LYS A 243 -13.62 -21.19 7.37
CA LYS A 243 -14.69 -21.49 8.33
C LYS A 243 -15.19 -20.23 9.03
N TYR A 244 -14.29 -19.43 9.59
CA TYR A 244 -14.65 -18.26 10.39
C TYR A 244 -14.88 -16.99 9.55
N ALA A 245 -14.70 -17.05 8.25
CA ALA A 245 -15.20 -16.00 7.35
C ALA A 245 -16.73 -15.92 7.33
N PHE A 246 -17.42 -17.07 7.57
CA PHE A 246 -18.87 -17.21 7.45
C PHE A 246 -19.53 -17.77 8.72
N ALA A 247 -18.77 -17.97 9.79
CA ALA A 247 -19.24 -18.41 11.08
C ALA A 247 -18.63 -17.57 12.20
N PRO A 248 -19.37 -17.32 13.30
CA PRO A 248 -18.81 -16.65 14.48
C PRO A 248 -17.64 -17.44 15.06
N HIS A 249 -16.66 -16.74 15.57
CA HIS A 249 -15.55 -17.32 16.32
C HIS A 249 -15.71 -16.97 17.80
N ALA A 250 -15.62 -18.01 18.67
CA ALA A 250 -15.66 -17.80 20.11
C ALA A 250 -14.44 -17.03 20.62
N ALA A 251 -14.52 -16.43 21.79
CA ALA A 251 -13.39 -15.79 22.44
C ALA A 251 -12.28 -16.82 22.66
N VAL A 252 -11.05 -16.48 22.26
CA VAL A 252 -9.87 -17.34 22.37
C VAL A 252 -8.66 -16.48 22.73
N GLY A 253 -7.84 -16.96 23.66
CA GLY A 253 -6.75 -16.17 24.20
C GLY A 253 -7.28 -14.90 24.87
N GLY A 254 -6.57 -13.83 24.93
CA GLY A 254 -7.03 -12.55 25.48
C GLY A 254 -7.95 -11.75 24.54
N PHE A 255 -8.44 -12.32 23.43
CA PHE A 255 -9.22 -11.62 22.41
C PHE A 255 -10.70 -11.99 22.50
N ALA A 256 -11.58 -10.97 22.35
CA ALA A 256 -13.01 -11.17 22.27
C ALA A 256 -13.39 -12.03 21.05
N GLY A 257 -14.48 -12.80 21.17
CA GLY A 257 -15.03 -13.54 20.03
C GLY A 257 -15.43 -12.60 18.89
N SER A 258 -15.31 -13.07 17.65
CA SER A 258 -15.67 -12.29 16.48
C SER A 258 -16.95 -12.76 15.82
N THR A 259 -17.76 -11.79 15.35
CA THR A 259 -18.88 -12.03 14.45
C THR A 259 -18.41 -11.95 13.01
N ILE A 260 -19.22 -12.46 12.08
CA ILE A 260 -18.97 -12.31 10.62
C ILE A 260 -18.81 -10.83 10.25
N ALA A 261 -19.62 -9.94 10.86
CA ALA A 261 -19.52 -8.50 10.62
C ALA A 261 -18.19 -7.91 11.10
N LEU A 262 -17.65 -8.36 12.23
CA LEU A 262 -16.33 -7.96 12.71
C LEU A 262 -15.21 -8.50 11.81
N ALA A 263 -15.30 -9.77 11.38
CA ALA A 263 -14.34 -10.36 10.45
C ALA A 263 -14.30 -9.57 9.13
N LEU A 264 -15.47 -9.26 8.56
CA LEU A 264 -15.59 -8.42 7.36
C LEU A 264 -15.01 -7.02 7.59
N ARG A 265 -15.41 -6.34 8.68
CA ARG A 265 -14.96 -4.97 9.00
C ARG A 265 -13.44 -4.90 9.13
N TRP A 266 -12.86 -5.77 9.95
CA TRP A 266 -11.41 -5.75 10.21
C TRP A 266 -10.62 -6.23 9.00
N GLY A 267 -11.11 -7.24 8.28
CA GLY A 267 -10.50 -7.70 7.04
C GLY A 267 -10.52 -6.63 5.96
N ALA A 268 -11.64 -5.95 5.77
CA ALA A 268 -11.76 -4.87 4.80
C ALA A 268 -10.85 -3.67 5.17
N ALA A 269 -10.94 -3.20 6.41
CA ALA A 269 -10.14 -2.05 6.86
C ALA A 269 -8.63 -2.33 6.72
N ARG A 270 -8.16 -3.49 7.19
CA ARG A 270 -6.73 -3.83 7.13
C ARG A 270 -6.26 -4.19 5.72
N GLY A 271 -7.12 -4.80 4.89
CA GLY A 271 -6.84 -5.04 3.48
C GLY A 271 -6.63 -3.74 2.70
N VAL A 272 -7.56 -2.80 2.80
CA VAL A 272 -7.47 -1.48 2.14
C VAL A 272 -6.28 -0.68 2.66
N TYR A 273 -6.05 -0.69 3.98
CA TYR A 273 -4.94 0.03 4.59
C TYR A 273 -3.57 -0.51 4.17
N SER A 274 -3.47 -1.81 3.89
CA SER A 274 -2.26 -2.44 3.39
C SER A 274 -1.98 -2.06 1.94
N ASN A 275 -2.93 -2.32 1.02
CA ASN A 275 -2.69 -2.14 -0.42
C ASN A 275 -2.97 -0.73 -0.95
N GLU A 276 -3.48 0.16 -0.12
CA GLU A 276 -3.82 1.55 -0.49
C GLU A 276 -4.75 1.69 -1.71
N ALA A 277 -5.48 0.64 -2.12
CA ALA A 277 -6.43 0.75 -3.23
C ALA A 277 -7.62 1.63 -2.85
N GLY A 278 -7.81 2.72 -3.57
CA GLY A 278 -8.79 3.75 -3.24
C GLY A 278 -8.19 4.97 -2.54
N PHE A 279 -6.92 4.96 -2.11
CA PHE A 279 -6.25 6.11 -1.51
C PHE A 279 -5.82 7.13 -2.56
N GLY A 280 -5.46 6.66 -3.78
CA GLY A 280 -4.95 7.52 -4.84
C GLY A 280 -3.49 7.95 -4.67
N THR A 281 -2.74 7.34 -3.77
CA THR A 281 -1.33 7.64 -3.49
C THR A 281 -0.40 7.15 -4.61
N ALA A 282 -0.50 5.87 -4.99
CA ALA A 282 0.34 5.23 -5.99
C ALA A 282 0.36 5.94 -7.37
N PRO A 283 -0.72 6.51 -7.91
CA PRO A 283 -0.70 7.26 -9.17
C PRO A 283 0.33 8.39 -9.21
N ALA A 284 0.69 8.98 -8.07
CA ALA A 284 1.70 10.04 -8.01
C ALA A 284 3.11 9.53 -8.38
N ALA A 285 3.43 8.27 -8.07
CA ALA A 285 4.65 7.63 -8.55
C ALA A 285 4.48 7.12 -9.98
N HIS A 286 3.42 6.35 -10.25
CA HIS A 286 3.20 5.70 -11.54
C HIS A 286 3.11 6.64 -12.74
N SER A 287 2.63 7.86 -12.54
CA SER A 287 2.57 8.88 -13.59
C SER A 287 3.95 9.25 -14.16
N SER A 288 5.01 9.02 -13.38
CA SER A 288 6.39 9.37 -13.80
C SER A 288 7.07 8.27 -14.64
N ALA A 289 6.44 7.11 -14.83
CA ALA A 289 7.01 6.01 -15.61
C ALA A 289 7.07 6.35 -17.11
N ASP A 290 8.18 6.00 -17.77
CA ASP A 290 8.27 6.03 -19.21
C ASP A 290 7.57 4.82 -19.82
N VAL A 291 6.35 5.04 -20.29
CA VAL A 291 5.48 4.00 -20.88
C VAL A 291 4.76 4.53 -22.11
N ASP A 292 4.57 3.62 -23.05
CA ASP A 292 3.88 3.85 -24.32
C ASP A 292 2.35 3.94 -24.19
N HIS A 293 1.78 3.34 -23.12
CA HIS A 293 0.34 3.29 -22.93
C HIS A 293 -0.06 3.21 -21.44
N PRO A 294 -1.11 3.94 -20.99
CA PRO A 294 -1.55 3.93 -19.59
C PRO A 294 -1.86 2.53 -19.04
N ILE A 295 -2.44 1.66 -19.86
CA ILE A 295 -2.82 0.29 -19.47
C ILE A 295 -1.59 -0.59 -19.19
N ARG A 296 -0.46 -0.34 -19.86
CA ARG A 296 0.79 -1.07 -19.57
C ARG A 296 1.26 -0.78 -18.15
N GLN A 297 1.19 0.47 -17.72
CA GLN A 297 1.54 0.83 -16.33
C GLN A 297 0.50 0.36 -15.33
N ALA A 298 -0.79 0.36 -15.69
CA ALA A 298 -1.87 -0.14 -14.83
C ALA A 298 -1.69 -1.61 -14.41
N CYS A 299 -1.03 -2.42 -15.22
CA CYS A 299 -0.66 -3.80 -14.85
C CYS A 299 0.20 -3.85 -13.57
N TRP A 300 1.05 -2.84 -13.35
CA TRP A 300 1.88 -2.73 -12.15
C TRP A 300 1.05 -2.42 -10.90
N GLY A 301 -0.06 -1.68 -11.03
CA GLY A 301 -1.00 -1.49 -9.92
C GLY A 301 -1.64 -2.80 -9.44
N VAL A 302 -1.97 -3.72 -10.37
CA VAL A 302 -2.43 -5.08 -9.99
C VAL A 302 -1.32 -5.88 -9.32
N PHE A 303 -0.09 -5.76 -9.84
CA PHE A 303 1.10 -6.38 -9.25
C PHE A 303 1.32 -5.93 -7.80
N GLU A 304 1.20 -4.63 -7.53
CA GLU A 304 1.37 -4.08 -6.17
C GLU A 304 0.42 -4.72 -5.17
N VAL A 305 -0.89 -4.70 -5.46
CA VAL A 305 -1.90 -5.31 -4.58
C VAL A 305 -1.65 -6.80 -4.41
N THR A 306 -1.22 -7.48 -5.49
CA THR A 306 -0.91 -8.91 -5.45
C THR A 306 0.27 -9.19 -4.52
N VAL A 307 1.37 -8.47 -4.67
CA VAL A 307 2.58 -8.67 -3.85
C VAL A 307 2.32 -8.28 -2.41
N ASP A 308 1.78 -7.09 -2.17
CA ASP A 308 1.54 -6.55 -0.84
C ASP A 308 0.55 -7.44 -0.05
N THR A 309 -0.64 -7.62 -0.58
CA THR A 309 -1.74 -8.21 0.20
C THR A 309 -1.91 -9.70 -0.04
N LEU A 310 -1.96 -10.15 -1.31
CA LEU A 310 -2.20 -11.57 -1.60
C LEU A 310 -0.98 -12.43 -1.29
N ILE A 311 0.24 -11.87 -1.27
CA ILE A 311 1.45 -12.61 -0.94
C ILE A 311 1.92 -12.27 0.48
N VAL A 312 2.40 -11.05 0.74
CA VAL A 312 3.06 -10.71 2.01
C VAL A 312 2.10 -10.81 3.20
N CYS A 313 0.90 -10.23 3.13
CA CYS A 313 -0.07 -10.34 4.23
C CYS A 313 -0.54 -11.78 4.45
N THR A 314 -0.66 -12.58 3.38
CA THR A 314 -1.03 -14.00 3.50
C THR A 314 0.05 -14.79 4.23
N VAL A 315 1.31 -14.58 3.89
CA VAL A 315 2.44 -15.27 4.55
C VAL A 315 2.51 -14.89 6.04
N THR A 316 2.31 -13.60 6.35
CA THR A 316 2.20 -13.13 7.76
C THR A 316 1.05 -13.82 8.49
N ALA A 317 -0.14 -13.85 7.88
CA ALA A 317 -1.33 -14.47 8.48
C ALA A 317 -1.12 -15.95 8.76
N LEU A 318 -0.56 -16.69 7.80
CA LEU A 318 -0.28 -18.12 7.94
C LEU A 318 0.79 -18.39 9.00
N ALA A 319 1.83 -17.56 9.11
CA ALA A 319 2.84 -17.69 10.16
C ALA A 319 2.21 -17.52 11.56
N VAL A 320 1.36 -16.50 11.73
CA VAL A 320 0.66 -16.25 13.02
C VAL A 320 -0.35 -17.34 13.34
N LEU A 321 -1.16 -17.77 12.37
CA LEU A 321 -2.19 -18.78 12.59
C LEU A 321 -1.58 -20.17 12.83
N ALA A 322 -0.59 -20.58 12.03
CA ALA A 322 0.03 -21.90 12.16
C ALA A 322 0.86 -22.02 13.45
N SER A 323 1.51 -20.96 13.93
CA SER A 323 2.24 -20.97 15.19
C SER A 323 1.36 -21.13 16.43
N GLY A 324 0.06 -20.84 16.32
CA GLY A 324 -0.89 -20.93 17.41
C GLY A 324 -0.79 -19.79 18.45
N VAL A 325 0.15 -18.84 18.30
CA VAL A 325 0.35 -17.75 19.28
C VAL A 325 -0.88 -16.84 19.45
N TRP A 326 -1.72 -16.74 18.44
CA TRP A 326 -2.94 -15.93 18.47
C TRP A 326 -4.00 -16.44 19.44
N THR A 327 -3.86 -17.67 19.93
CA THR A 327 -4.75 -18.26 20.95
C THR A 327 -4.24 -18.04 22.37
N SER A 328 -3.10 -17.39 22.55
CA SER A 328 -2.46 -17.16 23.86
C SER A 328 -2.84 -15.81 24.44
N GLU A 329 -3.19 -15.78 25.73
CA GLU A 329 -3.46 -14.54 26.48
C GLU A 329 -2.24 -13.68 26.78
N LYS A 330 -1.04 -14.16 26.42
CA LYS A 330 0.23 -13.50 26.77
C LYS A 330 0.58 -12.33 25.85
N TYR A 331 -0.02 -12.22 24.67
CA TYR A 331 0.41 -11.31 23.63
C TYR A 331 -0.66 -10.31 23.23
N GLU A 332 -0.26 -9.07 23.08
CA GLU A 332 -1.10 -8.05 22.46
C GLU A 332 -1.24 -8.29 20.96
N ALA A 333 -2.32 -7.79 20.36
CA ALA A 333 -2.65 -7.97 18.96
C ALA A 333 -1.49 -7.59 18.01
N GLY A 334 -0.84 -6.46 18.27
CA GLY A 334 0.29 -5.98 17.47
C GLY A 334 1.58 -6.79 17.60
N ALA A 335 1.72 -7.55 18.70
CA ALA A 335 2.91 -8.34 18.99
C ALA A 335 2.83 -9.81 18.49
N LEU A 336 1.70 -10.24 17.93
CA LEU A 336 1.49 -11.63 17.53
C LEU A 336 2.47 -12.10 16.44
N ALA A 337 2.84 -11.24 15.48
CA ALA A 337 3.86 -11.60 14.50
C ALA A 337 5.20 -11.86 15.19
N GLN A 338 5.63 -10.95 16.05
CA GLN A 338 6.87 -11.09 16.83
C GLN A 338 6.86 -12.37 17.67
N ALA A 339 5.74 -12.67 18.34
CA ALA A 339 5.56 -13.90 19.11
C ALA A 339 5.66 -15.16 18.23
N ALA A 340 5.11 -15.15 17.02
CA ALA A 340 5.20 -16.25 16.07
C ALA A 340 6.66 -16.53 15.65
N PHE A 341 7.41 -15.47 15.40
CA PHE A 341 8.84 -15.59 15.09
C PHE A 341 9.67 -16.06 16.31
N ASN A 342 9.38 -15.53 17.49
CA ASN A 342 10.06 -15.95 18.73
C ASN A 342 9.82 -17.42 19.08
N ASN A 343 8.66 -17.94 18.72
CA ASN A 343 8.32 -19.36 18.95
C ASN A 343 9.28 -20.31 18.20
N VAL A 344 9.87 -19.85 17.09
CA VAL A 344 10.78 -20.63 16.23
C VAL A 344 12.23 -20.21 16.41
N PHE A 345 12.49 -18.91 16.47
CA PHE A 345 13.86 -18.36 16.50
C PHE A 345 14.34 -17.99 17.91
N GLY A 346 13.51 -18.17 18.96
CA GLY A 346 13.80 -17.67 20.29
C GLY A 346 14.02 -16.16 20.30
N ALA A 347 14.90 -15.67 21.14
CA ALA A 347 15.20 -14.22 21.25
C ALA A 347 15.68 -13.56 19.94
N PHE A 348 16.20 -14.34 18.98
CA PHE A 348 16.59 -13.81 17.67
C PHE A 348 15.36 -13.31 16.87
N GLY A 349 14.18 -13.89 17.10
CA GLY A 349 12.94 -13.45 16.45
C GLY A 349 12.60 -11.98 16.71
N ASP A 350 12.85 -11.49 17.94
CA ASP A 350 12.64 -10.08 18.30
C ASP A 350 13.49 -9.15 17.42
N TYR A 351 14.78 -9.46 17.29
CA TYR A 351 15.69 -8.67 16.47
C TYR A 351 15.34 -8.75 14.99
N PHE A 352 15.00 -9.93 14.50
CA PHE A 352 14.62 -10.14 13.11
C PHE A 352 13.38 -9.32 12.73
N VAL A 353 12.30 -9.41 13.53
CA VAL A 353 11.08 -8.67 13.27
C VAL A 353 11.30 -7.17 13.41
N ALA A 354 12.06 -6.71 14.41
CA ALA A 354 12.39 -5.29 14.56
C ALA A 354 13.12 -4.73 13.33
N ILE A 355 14.09 -5.47 12.78
CA ILE A 355 14.81 -5.06 11.56
C ILE A 355 13.87 -5.06 10.35
N CYS A 356 13.00 -6.08 10.21
CA CYS A 356 12.04 -6.11 9.10
C CYS A 356 11.05 -4.95 9.18
N VAL A 357 10.46 -4.67 10.35
CA VAL A 357 9.55 -3.53 10.54
C VAL A 357 10.28 -2.22 10.23
N PHE A 358 11.51 -2.06 10.71
CA PHE A 358 12.31 -0.88 10.40
C PHE A 358 12.49 -0.68 8.89
N LEU A 359 12.92 -1.71 8.16
CA LEU A 359 13.14 -1.62 6.72
C LEU A 359 11.85 -1.28 5.97
N PHE A 360 10.73 -1.91 6.35
CA PHE A 360 9.42 -1.64 5.76
C PHE A 360 8.97 -0.21 6.02
N VAL A 361 9.08 0.25 7.26
CA VAL A 361 8.70 1.64 7.60
C VAL A 361 9.65 2.65 6.97
N PHE A 362 10.94 2.38 6.93
CA PHE A 362 11.91 3.29 6.31
C PHE A 362 11.62 3.50 4.81
N SER A 363 11.27 2.44 4.08
CA SER A 363 10.84 2.57 2.69
C SER A 363 9.56 3.40 2.56
N THR A 364 8.58 3.16 3.44
CA THR A 364 7.32 3.91 3.47
C THR A 364 7.56 5.40 3.73
N LEU A 365 8.42 5.76 4.67
CA LEU A 365 8.76 7.15 4.98
C LEU A 365 9.32 7.88 3.75
N ILE A 366 10.20 7.25 2.98
CA ILE A 366 10.76 7.85 1.76
C ILE A 366 9.67 8.06 0.70
N ALA A 367 8.81 7.05 0.46
CA ALA A 367 7.72 7.14 -0.51
C ALA A 367 6.70 8.21 -0.12
N CYS A 368 6.32 8.28 1.16
CA CYS A 368 5.38 9.27 1.67
C CYS A 368 5.91 10.71 1.58
N VAL A 369 7.20 10.95 1.89
CA VAL A 369 7.82 12.27 1.68
C VAL A 369 7.76 12.68 0.21
N TYR A 370 8.00 11.75 -0.71
CA TYR A 370 7.85 12.00 -2.14
C TYR A 370 6.40 12.34 -2.53
N TYR A 371 5.41 11.57 -2.03
CA TYR A 371 4.00 11.85 -2.29
C TYR A 371 3.60 13.24 -1.78
N GLY A 372 3.98 13.59 -0.56
CA GLY A 372 3.71 14.91 -0.03
C GLY A 372 4.36 16.05 -0.82
N GLN A 373 5.57 15.82 -1.33
CA GLN A 373 6.22 16.77 -2.23
C GLN A 373 5.40 16.98 -3.50
N ARG A 374 4.81 15.93 -4.11
CA ARG A 374 3.98 16.06 -5.33
C ARG A 374 2.67 16.81 -5.08
N GLN A 375 2.06 16.70 -3.89
CA GLN A 375 0.91 17.51 -3.51
C GLN A 375 1.28 18.99 -3.37
N ALA A 376 2.37 19.26 -2.66
CA ALA A 376 2.86 20.63 -2.47
C ALA A 376 3.26 21.28 -3.80
N GLU A 377 3.84 20.53 -4.72
CA GLU A 377 4.19 20.96 -6.06
C GLU A 377 2.96 21.38 -6.87
N PHE A 378 1.92 20.57 -6.86
CA PHE A 378 0.66 20.88 -7.54
C PHE A 378 -0.02 22.15 -7.01
N LEU A 379 0.03 22.38 -5.69
CA LEU A 379 -0.64 23.50 -5.04
C LEU A 379 0.16 24.81 -5.13
N PHE A 380 1.49 24.73 -4.98
CA PHE A 380 2.34 25.90 -4.73
C PHE A 380 3.60 25.96 -5.63
N GLY A 381 3.73 25.02 -6.56
CA GLY A 381 4.85 24.95 -7.50
C GLY A 381 6.10 24.24 -6.95
N VAL A 382 7.04 23.97 -7.87
CA VAL A 382 8.23 23.13 -7.63
C VAL A 382 9.13 23.69 -6.53
N LYS A 383 9.33 25.01 -6.49
CA LYS A 383 10.22 25.65 -5.50
C LYS A 383 9.72 25.45 -4.07
N PHE A 384 8.44 25.66 -3.85
CA PHE A 384 7.80 25.41 -2.54
C PHE A 384 7.88 23.94 -2.13
N ALA A 385 7.59 23.03 -3.05
CA ALA A 385 7.64 21.60 -2.81
C ALA A 385 9.00 21.09 -2.35
N LYS A 386 10.10 21.63 -2.95
CA LYS A 386 11.49 21.34 -2.56
C LYS A 386 11.81 21.77 -1.12
N ILE A 387 11.10 22.74 -0.57
CA ILE A 387 11.22 23.15 0.84
C ILE A 387 10.28 22.31 1.72
N TRP A 388 9.03 22.15 1.30
CA TRP A 388 7.99 21.47 2.06
C TRP A 388 8.36 20.04 2.46
N ARG A 389 9.03 19.29 1.60
CA ARG A 389 9.46 17.90 1.90
C ARG A 389 10.30 17.78 3.18
N TRP A 390 11.04 18.83 3.56
CA TRP A 390 11.85 18.84 4.78
C TRP A 390 11.02 19.01 6.03
N ILE A 391 9.86 19.65 5.92
CA ILE A 391 8.90 19.80 7.02
C ILE A 391 8.46 18.42 7.50
N TYR A 392 8.17 17.49 6.60
CA TYR A 392 7.83 16.13 6.96
C TYR A 392 8.92 15.42 7.77
N VAL A 393 10.17 15.56 7.35
CA VAL A 393 11.30 14.95 8.05
C VAL A 393 11.48 15.54 9.45
N VAL A 394 11.35 16.86 9.58
CA VAL A 394 11.44 17.54 10.88
C VAL A 394 10.32 17.09 11.81
N PHE A 395 9.06 17.06 11.34
CA PHE A 395 7.93 16.59 12.15
C PHE A 395 8.07 15.13 12.57
N MET A 396 8.55 14.26 11.68
CA MET A 396 8.85 12.87 12.01
C MET A 396 9.87 12.76 13.16
N VAL A 397 10.97 13.53 13.10
CA VAL A 397 11.99 13.52 14.16
C VAL A 397 11.44 14.09 15.46
N VAL A 398 10.72 15.22 15.39
CA VAL A 398 10.08 15.82 16.58
C VAL A 398 9.08 14.87 17.23
N ALA A 399 8.36 14.09 16.46
CA ALA A 399 7.42 13.11 17.01
C ALA A 399 8.09 12.08 17.92
N THR A 400 9.35 11.72 17.67
CA THR A 400 10.10 10.77 18.51
C THR A 400 10.44 11.29 19.90
N THR A 401 10.21 12.58 20.19
CA THR A 401 10.44 13.17 21.51
C THR A 401 9.31 12.94 22.51
N GLY A 402 8.21 12.25 22.13
CA GLY A 402 7.15 11.86 23.07
C GLY A 402 5.73 12.27 22.66
N ILE A 403 5.44 12.37 21.37
CA ILE A 403 4.07 12.58 20.89
C ILE A 403 3.26 11.28 21.05
N ASP A 404 1.97 11.41 21.37
CA ASP A 404 1.06 10.28 21.50
C ASP A 404 0.80 9.63 20.13
N LEU A 405 1.27 8.39 19.99
CA LEU A 405 1.12 7.58 18.78
C LEU A 405 -0.35 7.33 18.42
N THR A 406 -1.20 7.09 19.41
CA THR A 406 -2.64 6.85 19.20
C THR A 406 -3.31 8.06 18.58
N MET A 407 -2.99 9.25 19.10
CA MET A 407 -3.50 10.51 18.56
C MET A 407 -3.07 10.71 17.10
N MET A 408 -1.82 10.40 16.76
CA MET A 408 -1.33 10.50 15.38
C MET A 408 -2.11 9.59 14.42
N TYR A 409 -2.32 8.33 14.79
CA TYR A 409 -3.13 7.40 13.98
C TYR A 409 -4.59 7.87 13.82
N MET A 410 -5.21 8.38 14.88
CA MET A 410 -6.60 8.87 14.80
C MET A 410 -6.75 10.06 13.83
N ILE A 411 -5.76 10.96 13.81
CA ILE A 411 -5.74 12.09 12.88
C ILE A 411 -5.52 11.60 11.45
N THR A 412 -4.53 10.72 11.25
CA THR A 412 -4.23 10.08 9.97
C THR A 412 -5.47 9.39 9.38
N ASP A 413 -6.15 8.55 10.16
CA ASP A 413 -7.35 7.84 9.73
C ASP A 413 -8.48 8.79 9.29
N GLY A 414 -8.65 9.92 9.99
CA GLY A 414 -9.65 10.92 9.61
C GLY A 414 -9.34 11.62 8.28
N PHE A 415 -8.09 11.98 8.04
CA PHE A 415 -7.67 12.58 6.77
C PHE A 415 -7.68 11.58 5.62
N LEU A 416 -7.21 10.35 5.83
CA LEU A 416 -7.30 9.28 4.83
C LEU A 416 -8.75 9.04 4.39
N ALA A 417 -9.68 8.94 5.36
CA ALA A 417 -11.09 8.83 5.08
C ALA A 417 -11.60 9.97 4.18
N ALA A 418 -11.19 11.20 4.46
CA ALA A 418 -11.61 12.38 3.71
C ALA A 418 -11.10 12.37 2.25
N ILE A 419 -9.84 11.99 2.02
CA ILE A 419 -9.26 11.98 0.66
C ILE A 419 -9.68 10.79 -0.19
N MET A 420 -10.04 9.67 0.43
CA MET A 420 -10.55 8.50 -0.28
C MET A 420 -11.87 8.79 -1.01
N ILE A 421 -12.71 9.64 -0.45
CA ILE A 421 -14.01 9.99 -1.05
C ILE A 421 -13.84 10.62 -2.44
N PRO A 422 -13.14 11.75 -2.62
CA PRO A 422 -12.96 12.34 -3.95
C PRO A 422 -12.22 11.41 -4.91
N ASN A 423 -11.24 10.65 -4.43
CA ASN A 423 -10.50 9.71 -5.26
C ASN A 423 -11.42 8.61 -5.82
N MET A 424 -12.21 7.96 -4.98
CA MET A 424 -13.13 6.93 -5.42
C MET A 424 -14.23 7.47 -6.33
N ILE A 425 -14.75 8.68 -6.08
CA ILE A 425 -15.67 9.35 -7.02
C ILE A 425 -15.01 9.50 -8.39
N GLY A 426 -13.77 9.98 -8.45
CA GLY A 426 -13.00 10.09 -9.67
C GLY A 426 -12.84 8.76 -10.40
N CYS A 427 -12.45 7.71 -9.70
CA CYS A 427 -12.30 6.36 -10.27
C CYS A 427 -13.63 5.82 -10.81
N ILE A 428 -14.73 5.92 -10.06
CA ILE A 428 -16.05 5.44 -10.45
C ILE A 428 -16.57 6.18 -11.69
N VAL A 429 -16.46 7.50 -11.71
CA VAL A 429 -16.98 8.31 -12.83
C VAL A 429 -16.12 8.16 -14.09
N LEU A 430 -14.81 8.13 -13.94
CA LEU A 430 -13.87 8.10 -15.06
C LEU A 430 -13.53 6.68 -15.55
N VAL A 431 -13.99 5.61 -14.89
CA VAL A 431 -13.69 4.22 -15.29
C VAL A 431 -14.09 3.90 -16.74
N GLY A 432 -15.12 4.56 -17.27
CA GLY A 432 -15.53 4.41 -18.67
C GLY A 432 -14.39 4.71 -19.64
N GLN A 433 -13.62 5.76 -19.39
CA GLN A 433 -12.47 6.13 -20.20
C GLN A 433 -11.33 5.08 -20.12
N ILE A 434 -11.17 4.44 -18.96
CA ILE A 434 -10.19 3.37 -18.80
C ILE A 434 -10.63 2.10 -19.52
N ALA A 435 -11.93 1.81 -19.53
CA ALA A 435 -12.50 0.71 -20.32
C ALA A 435 -12.29 0.89 -21.84
N GLU A 436 -12.33 2.12 -22.33
CA GLU A 436 -12.02 2.46 -23.73
C GLU A 436 -10.52 2.24 -24.02
N LEU A 437 -9.62 2.80 -23.20
CA LEU A 437 -8.18 2.58 -23.31
C LEU A 437 -7.81 1.09 -23.20
N GLN A 438 -8.52 0.34 -22.35
CA GLN A 438 -8.33 -1.11 -22.24
C GLN A 438 -8.72 -1.83 -23.52
N LYS A 439 -9.85 -1.45 -24.18
CA LYS A 439 -10.24 -2.00 -25.47
C LYS A 439 -9.21 -1.68 -26.56
N GLU A 440 -8.72 -0.46 -26.60
CA GLU A 440 -7.65 -0.05 -27.50
C GLU A 440 -6.42 -0.92 -27.29
N TYR A 441 -5.94 -1.03 -26.06
CA TYR A 441 -4.72 -1.74 -25.71
C TYR A 441 -4.76 -3.23 -26.08
N PHE A 442 -5.88 -3.89 -25.81
CA PHE A 442 -5.99 -5.35 -26.02
C PHE A 442 -6.40 -5.76 -27.42
N ASN A 443 -6.98 -4.85 -28.23
CA ASN A 443 -7.56 -5.20 -29.52
C ASN A 443 -6.91 -4.50 -30.71
N THR A 444 -5.94 -3.58 -30.56
CA THR A 444 -5.31 -2.90 -31.69
C THR A 444 -4.29 -3.82 -32.37
N PRO A 445 -4.50 -4.21 -33.67
CA PRO A 445 -3.60 -5.09 -34.39
C PRO A 445 -2.19 -4.49 -34.50
N GLY A 446 -1.15 -5.32 -34.33
CA GLY A 446 0.25 -4.92 -34.46
C GLY A 446 0.77 -3.93 -33.41
N LYS A 447 -0.03 -3.63 -32.36
CA LYS A 447 0.38 -2.75 -31.26
C LYS A 447 0.12 -3.41 -29.91
N TYR A 448 0.78 -2.87 -28.88
CA TYR A 448 0.56 -3.18 -27.46
C TYR A 448 0.48 -4.69 -27.17
N TYR A 449 -0.64 -5.16 -26.64
CA TYR A 449 -0.87 -6.55 -26.27
C TYR A 449 -0.69 -7.53 -27.46
N LEU A 450 -1.27 -7.23 -28.61
CA LEU A 450 -1.21 -8.13 -29.78
C LEU A 450 0.22 -8.20 -30.32
N ALA A 451 0.94 -7.10 -30.37
CA ALA A 451 2.37 -7.11 -30.73
C ALA A 451 3.22 -7.93 -29.74
N ASP A 452 2.97 -7.80 -28.42
CA ASP A 452 3.66 -8.61 -27.41
C ASP A 452 3.39 -10.12 -27.59
N VAL A 453 2.15 -10.50 -27.94
CA VAL A 453 1.75 -11.89 -28.21
C VAL A 453 2.41 -12.44 -29.46
N GLU A 454 2.45 -11.66 -30.55
CA GLU A 454 3.10 -12.02 -31.80
C GLU A 454 4.61 -12.22 -31.63
N ALA A 455 5.27 -11.28 -30.93
CA ALA A 455 6.69 -11.39 -30.61
C ALA A 455 7.01 -12.64 -29.78
N LYS A 456 6.12 -13.00 -28.83
CA LYS A 456 6.27 -14.23 -28.03
C LYS A 456 6.10 -15.50 -28.86
N LYS A 457 5.16 -15.52 -29.82
CA LYS A 457 4.98 -16.64 -30.77
C LYS A 457 6.18 -16.81 -31.69
N ALA A 458 6.70 -15.70 -32.24
CA ALA A 458 7.88 -15.72 -33.10
C ALA A 458 9.13 -16.27 -32.37
N LYS A 459 9.36 -15.84 -31.12
CA LYS A 459 10.44 -16.37 -30.27
C LYS A 459 10.30 -17.87 -29.95
N LYS A 460 9.06 -18.38 -29.87
CA LYS A 460 8.79 -19.79 -29.63
C LYS A 460 8.98 -20.64 -30.87
N ALA A 461 8.71 -20.08 -32.05
CA ALA A 461 8.90 -20.76 -33.33
C ALA A 461 10.38 -20.81 -33.76
N ALA A 462 11.21 -19.90 -33.25
CA ALA A 462 12.65 -19.83 -33.52
C ALA A 462 13.50 -20.67 -32.55
N LYS A 463 12.89 -21.31 -31.54
CA LYS A 463 13.50 -22.30 -30.63
C LYS A 463 13.10 -23.70 -31.04
#